data_752a12b216d64147ad35252c3bc64ef6
#
_entry.id   752a12b216d64147ad35252c3bc64ef6
#
_cell.length_a   1.000
_cell.length_b   1.000
_cell.length_c   1.000
_cell.angle_alpha   90.00
_cell.angle_beta   90.00
_cell.angle_gamma   90.00
#
_symmetry.space_group_name_H-M   'P 1'
#
loop_
_entity.id
_entity.type
_entity.pdbx_description
1 polymer ?
#
loop_
_entity_poly.entity_id
_entity_poly.type
_entity_poly.pdbx_seq_one_letter_code
_entity_poly.pdbx_strand_id
1 'polypeptide(L)'
;VLFVGMLMLCFMLYLDLFRKDYYQRKGSLSLLFTLIVFYSVITAFMVTHNIFNVYIIPYAMLPIIIRVFLDSRTAFLTHVITILICSISLRFPHEFILTQLAAGLVAIFSLRELSQRSQLFRTALLVILTYAAIYFAFELMTENGLSTDFSKLNIRMYTYFIINGILLLFTYPLLFLLEKTFGFTSNVT
;
A
#
# COMPACT_ATOMS: atom_id res chain seq x y z
N VAL A 1 8.73 -17.50 -8.98
CA VAL A 1 9.58 -16.71 -9.89
C VAL A 1 8.80 -16.33 -11.15
N LEU A 2 8.22 -17.29 -11.90
CA LEU A 2 7.56 -17.06 -13.19
C LEU A 2 6.38 -16.08 -13.09
N PHE A 3 5.53 -16.21 -12.06
CA PHE A 3 4.40 -15.30 -11.82
C PHE A 3 4.86 -13.86 -11.55
N VAL A 4 5.88 -13.66 -10.71
CA VAL A 4 6.46 -12.33 -10.46
C VAL A 4 7.02 -11.73 -11.74
N GLY A 5 7.77 -12.53 -12.52
CA GLY A 5 8.30 -12.09 -13.82
C GLY A 5 7.19 -11.64 -14.78
N MET A 6 6.08 -12.37 -14.83
CA MET A 6 4.92 -12.01 -15.67
C MET A 6 4.26 -10.70 -15.21
N LEU A 7 4.08 -10.50 -13.90
CA LEU A 7 3.53 -9.25 -13.35
C LEU A 7 4.45 -8.06 -13.67
N MET A 8 5.76 -8.23 -13.51
CA MET A 8 6.73 -7.17 -13.81
C MET A 8 6.78 -6.85 -15.30
N LEU A 9 6.65 -7.87 -16.16
CA LEU A 9 6.58 -7.69 -17.62
C LEU A 9 5.31 -6.91 -18.00
N CYS A 10 4.15 -7.28 -17.45
CA CYS A 10 2.90 -6.54 -17.66
C CYS A 10 3.05 -5.07 -17.20
N PHE A 11 3.73 -4.83 -16.09
CA PHE A 11 3.96 -3.48 -15.59
C PHE A 11 4.87 -2.67 -16.53
N MET A 12 5.94 -3.27 -17.04
CA MET A 12 6.83 -2.63 -18.01
C MET A 12 6.12 -2.30 -19.31
N LEU A 13 5.29 -3.22 -19.83
CA LEU A 13 4.46 -2.98 -21.00
C LEU A 13 3.47 -1.84 -20.78
N TYR A 14 2.85 -1.76 -19.61
CA TYR A 14 1.98 -0.63 -19.27
C TYR A 14 2.73 0.69 -19.32
N LEU A 15 3.93 0.78 -18.72
CA LEU A 15 4.72 2.00 -18.73
C LEU A 15 5.17 2.38 -20.16
N ASP A 16 5.59 1.43 -20.96
CA ASP A 16 6.01 1.67 -22.33
C ASP A 16 4.87 2.13 -23.25
N LEU A 17 3.68 1.52 -23.11
CA LEU A 17 2.53 1.83 -23.97
C LEU A 17 1.79 3.10 -23.54
N PHE A 18 1.61 3.32 -22.23
CA PHE A 18 0.74 4.37 -21.72
C PHE A 18 1.46 5.51 -21.01
N ARG A 19 2.71 5.31 -20.60
CA ARG A 19 3.49 6.26 -19.81
C ARG A 19 4.96 6.32 -20.25
N LYS A 20 5.19 6.54 -21.54
CA LYS A 20 6.54 6.65 -22.13
C LYS A 20 7.41 7.70 -21.43
N ASP A 21 6.81 8.80 -20.99
CA ASP A 21 7.45 9.88 -20.23
C ASP A 21 8.07 9.35 -18.91
N TYR A 22 7.39 8.46 -18.20
CA TYR A 22 7.94 7.83 -16.98
C TYR A 22 8.94 6.73 -17.30
N TYR A 23 8.69 5.96 -18.36
CA TYR A 23 9.60 4.92 -18.82
C TYR A 23 10.96 5.48 -19.25
N GLN A 24 10.99 6.60 -19.94
CA GLN A 24 12.22 7.27 -20.39
C GLN A 24 12.92 8.05 -19.27
N ARG A 25 12.21 8.50 -18.27
CA ARG A 25 12.76 9.25 -17.15
C ARG A 25 13.32 8.30 -16.10
N LYS A 26 14.65 8.15 -16.07
CA LYS A 26 15.36 7.19 -15.16
C LYS A 26 14.95 7.34 -13.69
N GLY A 27 14.70 8.57 -13.20
CA GLY A 27 14.25 8.80 -11.82
C GLY A 27 12.88 8.19 -11.52
N SER A 28 11.90 8.37 -12.41
CA SER A 28 10.55 7.85 -12.23
C SER A 28 10.53 6.32 -12.25
N LEU A 29 11.23 5.72 -13.21
CA LEU A 29 11.35 4.28 -13.33
C LEU A 29 12.04 3.68 -12.10
N SER A 30 13.15 4.27 -11.67
CA SER A 30 13.91 3.84 -10.49
C SER A 30 13.07 3.91 -9.22
N LEU A 31 12.31 5.01 -9.02
CA LEU A 31 11.39 5.15 -7.87
C LEU A 31 10.37 4.02 -7.82
N LEU A 32 9.69 3.74 -8.94
CA LEU A 32 8.65 2.70 -9.01
C LEU A 32 9.21 1.32 -8.66
N PHE A 33 10.35 0.95 -9.27
CA PHE A 33 11.00 -0.35 -9.01
C PHE A 33 11.52 -0.46 -7.58
N THR A 34 12.14 0.60 -7.06
CA THR A 34 12.65 0.62 -5.67
C THR A 34 11.52 0.40 -4.68
N LEU A 35 10.36 1.04 -4.87
CA LEU A 35 9.20 0.85 -4.00
C LEU A 35 8.62 -0.58 -4.09
N ILE A 36 8.46 -1.14 -5.30
CA ILE A 36 7.97 -2.51 -5.48
C ILE A 36 8.91 -3.50 -4.77
N VAL A 37 10.21 -3.39 -5.01
CA VAL A 37 11.22 -4.29 -4.41
C VAL A 37 11.25 -4.12 -2.89
N PHE A 38 11.24 -2.88 -2.39
CA PHE A 38 11.27 -2.61 -0.95
C PHE A 38 10.10 -3.28 -0.23
N TYR A 39 8.86 -3.07 -0.70
CA TYR A 39 7.68 -3.67 -0.07
C TYR A 39 7.65 -5.20 -0.20
N SER A 40 8.10 -5.74 -1.33
CA SER A 40 8.17 -7.18 -1.55
C SER A 40 9.20 -7.84 -0.62
N VAL A 41 10.38 -7.23 -0.47
CA VAL A 41 11.45 -7.76 0.39
C VAL A 41 11.06 -7.67 1.86
N ILE A 42 10.52 -6.53 2.33
CA ILE A 42 10.12 -6.37 3.73
C ILE A 42 8.98 -7.33 4.09
N THR A 43 8.03 -7.56 3.18
CA THR A 43 6.94 -8.53 3.37
C THR A 43 7.50 -9.94 3.49
N ALA A 44 8.33 -10.37 2.55
CA ALA A 44 8.95 -11.68 2.56
C ALA A 44 9.79 -11.90 3.82
N PHE A 45 10.57 -10.90 4.23
CA PHE A 45 11.37 -10.94 5.45
C PHE A 45 10.50 -11.11 6.71
N MET A 46 9.43 -10.32 6.85
CA MET A 46 8.52 -10.42 8.00
C MET A 46 7.82 -11.76 8.08
N VAL A 47 7.37 -12.30 6.93
CA VAL A 47 6.72 -13.62 6.88
C VAL A 47 7.68 -14.75 7.22
N THR A 48 8.90 -14.72 6.65
CA THR A 48 9.88 -15.79 6.84
C THR A 48 10.36 -15.86 8.30
N HIS A 49 10.56 -14.72 8.93
CA HIS A 49 11.09 -14.66 10.31
C HIS A 49 10.01 -14.57 11.38
N ASN A 50 8.73 -14.47 11.03
CA ASN A 50 7.61 -14.33 11.98
C ASN A 50 7.81 -13.21 13.01
N ILE A 51 8.44 -12.09 12.62
CA ILE A 51 8.82 -11.02 13.54
C ILE A 51 7.57 -10.24 13.96
N PHE A 52 6.77 -9.81 12.97
CA PHE A 52 5.52 -9.08 13.19
C PHE A 52 4.46 -9.48 12.17
N ASN A 53 3.22 -9.10 12.45
CA ASN A 53 2.14 -9.28 11.50
C ASN A 53 2.32 -8.33 10.29
N VAL A 54 2.12 -8.84 9.08
CA VAL A 54 2.27 -8.07 7.83
C VAL A 54 1.33 -6.86 7.73
N TYR A 55 0.22 -6.87 8.47
CA TYR A 55 -0.71 -5.74 8.53
C TYR A 55 -0.17 -4.50 9.26
N ILE A 56 0.99 -4.59 9.91
CA ILE A 56 1.71 -3.43 10.46
C ILE A 56 2.35 -2.60 9.35
N ILE A 57 2.75 -3.23 8.22
CA ILE A 57 3.40 -2.55 7.11
C ILE A 57 2.41 -1.58 6.45
N PRO A 58 2.71 -0.28 6.34
CA PRO A 58 1.81 0.71 5.76
C PRO A 58 1.83 0.66 4.22
N TYR A 59 1.23 -0.37 3.62
CA TYR A 59 1.21 -0.52 2.16
C TYR A 59 0.49 0.65 1.45
N ALA A 60 -0.46 1.30 2.10
CA ALA A 60 -1.14 2.48 1.57
C ALA A 60 -0.19 3.69 1.38
N MET A 61 0.99 3.69 2.02
CA MET A 61 2.03 4.68 1.80
C MET A 61 2.57 4.65 0.36
N LEU A 62 2.68 3.46 -0.24
CA LEU A 62 3.19 3.28 -1.61
C LEU A 62 2.37 4.08 -2.64
N PRO A 63 1.05 3.91 -2.78
CA PRO A 63 0.29 4.67 -3.75
C PRO A 63 0.23 6.16 -3.42
N ILE A 64 0.34 6.56 -2.14
CA ILE A 64 0.45 7.96 -1.75
C ILE A 64 1.72 8.57 -2.33
N ILE A 65 2.87 7.94 -2.12
CA ILE A 65 4.16 8.42 -2.63
C ILE A 65 4.12 8.56 -4.15
N ILE A 66 3.66 7.52 -4.85
CA ILE A 66 3.63 7.53 -6.32
C ILE A 66 2.68 8.60 -6.83
N ARG A 67 1.52 8.79 -6.20
CA ARG A 67 0.58 9.83 -6.60
C ARG A 67 1.15 11.25 -6.45
N VAL A 68 1.96 11.47 -5.41
CA VAL A 68 2.62 12.78 -5.18
C VAL A 68 3.60 13.13 -6.29
N PHE A 69 4.40 12.16 -6.70
CA PHE A 69 5.48 12.40 -7.68
C PHE A 69 5.05 12.16 -9.14
N LEU A 70 4.06 11.33 -9.37
CA LEU A 70 3.63 10.92 -10.70
C LEU A 70 2.13 11.17 -10.88
N ASP A 71 1.31 10.09 -10.91
CA ASP A 71 -0.13 10.21 -11.11
C ASP A 71 -0.92 9.09 -10.42
N SER A 72 -2.23 9.29 -10.29
CA SER A 72 -3.12 8.35 -9.58
C SER A 72 -3.27 7.00 -10.29
N ARG A 73 -3.21 6.97 -11.63
CA ARG A 73 -3.36 5.71 -12.40
C ARG A 73 -2.15 4.82 -12.22
N THR A 74 -0.97 5.40 -12.35
CA THR A 74 0.31 4.69 -12.11
C THR A 74 0.43 4.27 -10.65
N ALA A 75 0.00 5.13 -9.69
CA ALA A 75 -0.04 4.81 -8.27
C ALA A 75 -0.89 3.58 -7.98
N PHE A 76 -2.10 3.53 -8.54
CA PHE A 76 -3.00 2.40 -8.34
C PHE A 76 -2.44 1.11 -8.94
N LEU A 77 -1.98 1.15 -10.20
CA LEU A 77 -1.46 -0.04 -10.85
C LEU A 77 -0.21 -0.59 -10.15
N THR A 78 0.72 0.29 -9.76
CA THR A 78 1.91 -0.13 -9.01
C THR A 78 1.53 -0.74 -7.67
N HIS A 79 0.53 -0.17 -6.98
CA HIS A 79 0.02 -0.72 -5.73
C HIS A 79 -0.57 -2.13 -5.94
N VAL A 80 -1.43 -2.32 -6.94
CA VAL A 80 -2.01 -3.63 -7.28
C VAL A 80 -0.91 -4.67 -7.51
N ILE A 81 0.07 -4.35 -8.34
CA ILE A 81 1.17 -5.26 -8.67
C ILE A 81 1.99 -5.60 -7.43
N THR A 82 2.31 -4.60 -6.59
CA THR A 82 3.06 -4.82 -5.35
C THR A 82 2.30 -5.74 -4.40
N ILE A 83 0.99 -5.50 -4.20
CA ILE A 83 0.17 -6.32 -3.32
C ILE A 83 0.06 -7.76 -3.83
N LEU A 84 -0.09 -7.96 -5.14
CA LEU A 84 -0.09 -9.30 -5.74
C LEU A 84 1.24 -10.03 -5.54
N ILE A 85 2.37 -9.34 -5.69
CA ILE A 85 3.69 -9.94 -5.44
C ILE A 85 3.85 -10.28 -3.96
N CYS A 86 3.49 -9.37 -3.05
CA CYS A 86 3.58 -9.60 -1.61
C CYS A 86 2.69 -10.77 -1.15
N SER A 87 1.51 -10.92 -1.75
CA SER A 87 0.53 -11.94 -1.38
C SER A 87 1.02 -13.38 -1.61
N ILE A 88 1.99 -13.58 -2.52
CA ILE A 88 2.57 -14.90 -2.82
C ILE A 88 3.22 -15.52 -1.57
N SER A 89 3.77 -14.68 -0.69
CA SER A 89 4.46 -15.13 0.54
C SER A 89 3.51 -15.41 1.69
N LEU A 90 2.20 -15.14 1.53
CA LEU A 90 1.23 -15.17 2.63
C LEU A 90 0.42 -16.47 2.65
N ARG A 91 0.02 -16.86 3.86
CA ARG A 91 -0.85 -18.03 4.08
C ARG A 91 -2.31 -17.78 3.66
N PHE A 92 -2.82 -16.56 3.88
CA PHE A 92 -4.18 -16.13 3.53
C PHE A 92 -4.13 -14.95 2.55
N PRO A 93 -3.80 -15.20 1.26
CA PRO A 93 -3.60 -14.13 0.29
C PRO A 93 -4.87 -13.36 -0.04
N HIS A 94 -6.05 -13.99 -0.05
CA HIS A 94 -7.29 -13.35 -0.45
C HIS A 94 -7.71 -12.21 0.49
N GLU A 95 -7.69 -12.47 1.80
CA GLU A 95 -7.98 -11.47 2.82
C GLU A 95 -7.01 -10.29 2.71
N PHE A 96 -5.73 -10.58 2.59
CA PHE A 96 -4.68 -9.56 2.44
C PHE A 96 -4.89 -8.71 1.18
N ILE A 97 -5.12 -9.33 0.02
CA ILE A 97 -5.30 -8.62 -1.25
C ILE A 97 -6.49 -7.66 -1.15
N LEU A 98 -7.66 -8.13 -0.73
CA LEU A 98 -8.87 -7.32 -0.65
C LEU A 98 -8.69 -6.15 0.32
N THR A 99 -8.13 -6.42 1.49
CA THR A 99 -7.90 -5.40 2.53
C THR A 99 -6.90 -4.34 2.04
N GLN A 100 -5.78 -4.75 1.45
CA GLN A 100 -4.75 -3.81 0.98
C GLN A 100 -5.18 -3.01 -0.24
N LEU A 101 -5.88 -3.63 -1.19
CA LEU A 101 -6.38 -2.91 -2.38
C LEU A 101 -7.40 -1.84 -1.99
N ALA A 102 -8.33 -2.15 -1.09
CA ALA A 102 -9.30 -1.18 -0.62
C ALA A 102 -8.63 -0.02 0.13
N ALA A 103 -7.68 -0.32 1.03
CA ALA A 103 -6.91 0.70 1.74
C ALA A 103 -6.13 1.61 0.80
N GLY A 104 -5.50 1.04 -0.23
CA GLY A 104 -4.78 1.81 -1.26
C GLY A 104 -5.69 2.70 -2.10
N LEU A 105 -6.89 2.21 -2.49
CA LEU A 105 -7.89 3.03 -3.18
C LEU A 105 -8.36 4.20 -2.33
N VAL A 106 -8.70 3.96 -1.06
CA VAL A 106 -9.12 5.00 -0.12
C VAL A 106 -7.99 6.02 0.07
N ALA A 107 -6.74 5.58 0.18
CA ALA A 107 -5.59 6.46 0.27
C ALA A 107 -5.45 7.35 -0.98
N ILE A 108 -5.61 6.79 -2.18
CA ILE A 108 -5.59 7.56 -3.42
C ILE A 108 -6.73 8.57 -3.48
N PHE A 109 -7.96 8.18 -3.16
CA PHE A 109 -9.12 9.07 -3.29
C PHE A 109 -9.18 10.16 -2.21
N SER A 110 -8.67 9.89 -1.01
CA SER A 110 -8.68 10.85 0.09
C SER A 110 -7.70 12.02 -0.12
N LEU A 111 -6.66 11.80 -0.94
CA LEU A 111 -5.64 12.80 -1.23
C LEU A 111 -6.00 13.60 -2.49
N ARG A 112 -6.96 14.50 -2.43
CA ARG A 112 -7.34 15.33 -3.59
C ARG A 112 -6.26 16.36 -3.96
N GLU A 113 -5.68 17.02 -2.95
CA GLU A 113 -4.61 18.00 -3.11
C GLU A 113 -3.64 17.89 -1.93
N LEU A 114 -2.37 17.62 -2.19
CA LEU A 114 -1.35 17.43 -1.15
C LEU A 114 -0.79 18.74 -0.56
N SER A 115 -1.54 19.83 -0.68
CA SER A 115 -1.11 21.13 -0.18
C SER A 115 -1.13 21.27 1.36
N GLN A 116 -1.75 20.35 2.09
CA GLN A 116 -1.91 20.46 3.54
C GLN A 116 -1.56 19.19 4.30
N ARG A 117 -0.72 19.33 5.34
CA ARG A 117 -0.35 18.23 6.27
C ARG A 117 -1.57 17.56 6.92
N SER A 118 -2.66 18.31 7.14
CA SER A 118 -3.91 17.81 7.68
C SER A 118 -4.59 16.73 6.82
N GLN A 119 -4.36 16.74 5.51
CA GLN A 119 -4.92 15.74 4.60
C GLN A 119 -4.32 14.35 4.82
N LEU A 120 -3.02 14.27 5.12
CA LEU A 120 -2.39 12.99 5.40
C LEU A 120 -2.95 12.37 6.69
N PHE A 121 -3.22 13.19 7.71
CA PHE A 121 -3.85 12.72 8.95
C PHE A 121 -5.25 12.16 8.70
N ARG A 122 -6.07 12.88 7.92
CA ARG A 122 -7.40 12.42 7.49
C ARG A 122 -7.31 11.11 6.70
N THR A 123 -6.34 11.01 5.79
CA THR A 123 -6.11 9.79 5.00
C THR A 123 -5.73 8.61 5.89
N ALA A 124 -4.83 8.81 6.86
CA ALA A 124 -4.44 7.77 7.80
C ALA A 124 -5.65 7.24 8.59
N LEU A 125 -6.52 8.13 9.06
CA LEU A 125 -7.72 7.75 9.77
C LEU A 125 -8.70 6.97 8.89
N LEU A 126 -8.91 7.41 7.64
CA LEU A 126 -9.76 6.69 6.68
C LEU A 126 -9.20 5.30 6.33
N VAL A 127 -7.89 5.17 6.22
CA VAL A 127 -7.21 3.89 5.98
C VAL A 127 -7.42 2.94 7.17
N ILE A 128 -7.24 3.41 8.40
CA ILE A 128 -7.51 2.60 9.62
C ILE A 128 -8.97 2.11 9.62
N LEU A 129 -9.92 3.00 9.35
CA LEU A 129 -11.34 2.64 9.29
C LEU A 129 -11.62 1.61 8.19
N THR A 130 -10.97 1.73 7.04
CA THR A 130 -11.12 0.79 5.92
C THR A 130 -10.60 -0.60 6.30
N TYR A 131 -9.41 -0.67 6.93
CA TYR A 131 -8.88 -1.94 7.44
C TYR A 131 -9.83 -2.58 8.44
N ALA A 132 -10.30 -1.80 9.42
CA ALA A 132 -11.20 -2.29 10.45
C ALA A 132 -12.52 -2.80 9.87
N ALA A 133 -13.13 -2.06 8.93
CA ALA A 133 -14.39 -2.45 8.30
C ALA A 133 -14.29 -3.73 7.48
N ILE A 134 -13.24 -3.85 6.65
CA ILE A 134 -13.06 -5.05 5.81
C ILE A 134 -12.71 -6.26 6.65
N TYR A 135 -11.81 -6.11 7.62
CA TYR A 135 -11.45 -7.21 8.50
C TYR A 135 -12.65 -7.67 9.34
N PHE A 136 -13.46 -6.76 9.86
CA PHE A 136 -14.70 -7.08 10.53
C PHE A 136 -15.68 -7.85 9.64
N ALA A 137 -15.79 -7.46 8.36
CA ALA A 137 -16.61 -8.20 7.39
C ALA A 137 -16.10 -9.63 7.18
N PHE A 138 -14.78 -9.85 7.13
CA PHE A 138 -14.18 -11.18 7.06
C PHE A 138 -14.44 -12.01 8.34
N GLU A 139 -14.32 -11.41 9.52
CA GLU A 139 -14.65 -12.10 10.78
C GLU A 139 -16.10 -12.59 10.78
N LEU A 140 -17.05 -11.75 10.32
CA LEU A 140 -18.45 -12.15 10.21
C LEU A 140 -18.71 -13.29 9.20
N MET A 141 -17.93 -13.35 8.12
CA MET A 141 -18.08 -14.39 7.09
C MET A 141 -17.47 -15.74 7.50
N THR A 142 -16.40 -15.73 8.27
CA THR A 142 -15.67 -16.94 8.67
C THR A 142 -16.27 -17.66 9.88
N GLU A 143 -16.90 -16.95 10.77
CA GLU A 143 -17.64 -17.58 11.89
C GLU A 143 -19.05 -17.95 11.42
N ASN A 144 -19.22 -19.15 10.88
CA ASN A 144 -20.45 -19.79 10.43
C ASN A 144 -21.75 -19.22 11.04
N GLY A 145 -22.29 -18.16 10.42
CA GLY A 145 -23.61 -17.57 10.68
C GLY A 145 -23.64 -16.65 11.90
N LEU A 146 -23.82 -15.35 11.61
CA LEU A 146 -24.49 -14.29 12.39
C LEU A 146 -24.63 -14.43 13.92
N SER A 147 -23.72 -15.09 14.58
CA SER A 147 -23.60 -14.98 16.03
C SER A 147 -22.76 -13.75 16.31
N THR A 148 -23.42 -12.62 16.59
CA THR A 148 -22.84 -11.34 17.01
C THR A 148 -22.20 -11.41 18.39
N ASP A 149 -21.40 -12.44 18.64
CA ASP A 149 -20.59 -12.53 19.84
C ASP A 149 -19.35 -11.65 19.69
N PHE A 150 -19.50 -10.36 19.97
CA PHE A 150 -18.40 -9.36 20.00
C PHE A 150 -17.24 -9.76 20.93
N SER A 151 -17.45 -10.76 21.80
CA SER A 151 -16.40 -11.29 22.70
C SER A 151 -15.28 -12.05 21.96
N LYS A 152 -15.51 -12.43 20.70
CA LYS A 152 -14.56 -13.22 19.88
C LYS A 152 -13.74 -12.36 18.91
N LEU A 153 -13.97 -11.03 18.86
CA LEU A 153 -13.22 -10.14 18.01
C LEU A 153 -11.71 -10.20 18.33
N ASN A 154 -10.91 -10.35 17.29
CA ASN A 154 -9.46 -10.38 17.43
C ASN A 154 -8.88 -8.98 17.63
N ILE A 155 -9.00 -8.41 18.85
CA ILE A 155 -8.55 -7.07 19.23
C ILE A 155 -7.09 -6.81 18.82
N ARG A 156 -6.25 -7.85 18.80
CA ARG A 156 -4.85 -7.74 18.38
C ARG A 156 -4.71 -7.26 16.92
N MET A 157 -5.60 -7.71 16.03
CA MET A 157 -5.56 -7.27 14.63
C MET A 157 -5.89 -5.79 14.49
N TYR A 158 -6.89 -5.29 15.21
CA TYR A 158 -7.24 -3.87 15.21
C TYR A 158 -6.10 -2.98 15.75
N THR A 159 -5.32 -3.48 16.71
CA THR A 159 -4.11 -2.80 17.17
C THR A 159 -3.07 -2.66 16.05
N TYR A 160 -2.90 -3.69 15.23
CA TYR A 160 -1.99 -3.61 14.06
C TYR A 160 -2.45 -2.56 13.04
N PHE A 161 -3.76 -2.40 12.83
CA PHE A 161 -4.28 -1.36 11.93
C PHE A 161 -4.04 0.06 12.46
N ILE A 162 -4.12 0.25 13.77
CA ILE A 162 -3.78 1.54 14.41
C ILE A 162 -2.29 1.84 14.22
N ILE A 163 -1.42 0.88 14.47
CA ILE A 163 0.03 1.02 14.26
C ILE A 163 0.33 1.35 12.79
N ASN A 164 -0.32 0.65 11.85
CA ASN A 164 -0.22 0.91 10.41
C ASN A 164 -0.56 2.36 10.07
N GLY A 165 -1.68 2.88 10.59
CA GLY A 165 -2.09 4.26 10.36
C GLY A 165 -1.12 5.29 10.97
N ILE A 166 -0.54 5.01 12.13
CA ILE A 166 0.51 5.85 12.72
C ILE A 166 1.75 5.85 11.83
N LEU A 167 2.18 4.67 11.34
CA LEU A 167 3.29 4.55 10.42
C LEU A 167 3.03 5.27 9.09
N LEU A 168 1.76 5.33 8.64
CA LEU A 168 1.39 6.07 7.44
C LEU A 168 1.71 7.56 7.54
N LEU A 169 1.69 8.15 8.73
CA LEU A 169 2.08 9.55 8.94
C LEU A 169 3.55 9.82 8.63
N PHE A 170 4.41 8.80 8.72
CA PHE A 170 5.81 8.90 8.31
C PHE A 170 6.00 9.04 6.79
N THR A 171 4.93 8.96 6.00
CA THR A 171 4.98 9.28 4.56
C THR A 171 5.52 10.68 4.32
N TYR A 172 5.20 11.65 5.19
CA TYR A 172 5.62 13.04 5.00
C TYR A 172 7.15 13.24 5.04
N PRO A 173 7.86 12.82 6.10
CA PRO A 173 9.33 12.90 6.11
C PRO A 173 9.97 12.01 5.03
N LEU A 174 9.34 10.88 4.68
CA LEU A 174 9.82 10.01 3.61
C LEU A 174 9.72 10.67 2.24
N LEU A 175 8.64 11.41 1.94
CA LEU A 175 8.52 12.20 0.73
C LEU A 175 9.68 13.17 0.57
N PHE A 176 10.02 13.93 1.62
CA PHE A 176 11.15 14.85 1.62
C PHE A 176 12.49 14.14 1.30
N LEU A 177 12.70 12.96 1.88
CA LEU A 177 13.90 12.17 1.63
C LEU A 177 13.96 11.67 0.19
N LEU A 178 12.83 11.22 -0.36
CA LEU A 178 12.73 10.74 -1.74
C LEU A 178 12.90 11.88 -2.76
N GLU A 179 12.38 13.07 -2.48
CA GLU A 179 12.64 14.28 -3.30
C GLU A 179 14.13 14.52 -3.47
N LYS A 180 14.85 14.49 -2.36
CA LYS A 180 16.30 14.72 -2.36
C LYS A 180 17.07 13.62 -3.08
N THR A 181 16.60 12.37 -2.99
CA THR A 181 17.31 11.21 -3.56
C THR A 181 17.05 11.05 -5.06
N PHE A 182 15.82 11.23 -5.50
CA PHE A 182 15.42 11.03 -6.91
C PHE A 182 15.32 12.30 -7.71
N GLY A 183 15.58 13.47 -7.11
CA GLY A 183 15.56 14.77 -7.80
C GLY A 183 14.17 15.20 -8.27
N PHE A 184 13.11 14.75 -7.60
CA PHE A 184 11.76 15.22 -7.87
C PHE A 184 11.50 16.54 -7.15
N THR A 185 10.72 17.41 -7.79
CA THR A 185 10.12 18.58 -7.13
C THR A 185 8.68 18.22 -6.82
N SER A 186 8.33 18.02 -5.54
CA SER A 186 6.94 17.87 -5.18
C SER A 186 6.25 19.23 -5.15
N ASN A 187 4.98 19.26 -5.51
CA ASN A 187 4.13 20.44 -5.35
C ASN A 187 3.64 20.63 -3.90
N VAL A 188 4.34 20.02 -2.95
CA VAL A 188 4.02 20.14 -1.51
C VAL A 188 4.80 21.30 -0.94
N THR A 189 4.22 22.47 -0.99
CA THR A 189 4.66 23.66 -0.25
C THR A 189 3.86 23.80 1.04
#